data_1d710c6e94c565a3812f69acd3525103
#
_entry.id   1d710c6e94c565a3812f69acd3525103
#
_cell.length_a   1.000
_cell.length_b   1.000
_cell.length_c   1.000
_cell.angle_alpha   90.00
_cell.angle_beta   90.00
_cell.angle_gamma   90.00
#
_symmetry.space_group_name_H-M   'P 1'
#
loop_
_entity.id
_entity.type
_entity.pdbx_description
1 polymer ?
#
loop_
_entity_poly.entity_id
_entity_poly.type
_entity_poly.pdbx_seq_one_letter_code
_entity_poly.pdbx_strand_id
1 'polypeptide(L)'
;NEVNYDSFLTDTTDDELKAIVKAFEGNEDTELNALLVDRHIEAKEIIEELGEDAQFAIDYLKRINALLEGTPFKLGYRAANEALIYLHASHEFGQTDRIAALDNFTLMKILSRIEGDETKLKITDSEADKERIANAGVNIDEAKRYGDFNILTALRNIITQMLGESGNTDLESNVTEETATESGEELIFTEQEKKELQSIKKIDSMLSQLKRDHFVSFWN
;
A
#
# COMPACT_ATOMS: atom_id res chain seq x y z
N ASN A 1 14.51 -12.34 -13.14
CA ASN A 1 15.24 -11.52 -12.17
C ASN A 1 14.32 -11.24 -11.00
N GLU A 2 14.61 -11.85 -9.88
CA GLU A 2 13.90 -11.60 -8.62
C GLU A 2 14.15 -10.16 -8.19
N VAL A 3 13.08 -9.42 -7.93
CA VAL A 3 13.15 -8.06 -7.41
C VAL A 3 13.44 -8.17 -5.91
N ASN A 4 14.69 -7.98 -5.52
CA ASN A 4 15.06 -7.91 -4.12
C ASN A 4 14.94 -6.46 -3.63
N TYR A 5 13.83 -6.15 -2.97
CA TYR A 5 13.56 -4.81 -2.43
C TYR A 5 14.58 -4.39 -1.35
N ASP A 6 15.09 -5.36 -0.57
CA ASP A 6 16.06 -5.05 0.48
C ASP A 6 17.40 -4.61 -0.11
N SER A 7 17.88 -5.28 -1.17
CA SER A 7 19.13 -4.87 -1.84
C SER A 7 18.96 -3.54 -2.59
N PHE A 8 17.79 -3.26 -3.15
CA PHE A 8 17.56 -1.98 -3.83
C PHE A 8 17.57 -0.79 -2.86
N LEU A 9 17.01 -0.94 -1.68
CA LEU A 9 16.96 0.13 -0.68
C LEU A 9 18.29 0.32 0.05
N THR A 10 19.11 -0.76 0.15
CA THR A 10 20.44 -0.72 0.81
C THR A 10 21.60 -0.54 -0.15
N ASP A 11 21.47 -1.02 -1.40
CA ASP A 11 22.54 -1.07 -2.41
C ASP A 11 22.29 -0.16 -3.62
N THR A 12 21.24 0.69 -3.58
CA THR A 12 21.10 1.71 -4.62
C THR A 12 22.30 2.62 -4.52
N THR A 13 23.29 2.33 -5.33
CA THR A 13 24.52 3.10 -5.36
C THR A 13 24.17 4.53 -5.74
N ASP A 14 24.78 5.47 -5.05
CA ASP A 14 24.80 6.91 -5.36
C ASP A 14 24.83 7.22 -6.87
N ASP A 15 25.41 6.34 -7.67
CA ASP A 15 25.60 6.53 -9.11
C ASP A 15 24.33 6.37 -9.95
N GLU A 16 23.39 5.48 -9.55
CA GLU A 16 22.11 5.35 -10.28
C GLU A 16 21.15 6.50 -9.93
N LEU A 17 21.12 6.91 -8.66
CA LEU A 17 20.35 8.09 -8.25
C LEU A 17 20.98 9.37 -8.85
N LYS A 18 22.29 9.50 -8.86
CA LYS A 18 23.01 10.59 -9.54
C LYS A 18 22.78 10.59 -11.05
N ALA A 19 22.65 9.42 -11.70
CA ALA A 19 22.32 9.34 -13.13
C ALA A 19 20.88 9.82 -13.41
N ILE A 20 19.93 9.53 -12.53
CA ILE A 20 18.55 10.03 -12.64
C ILE A 20 18.51 11.55 -12.41
N VAL A 21 19.16 12.06 -11.38
CA VAL A 21 19.28 13.50 -11.09
C VAL A 21 19.96 14.21 -12.25
N LYS A 22 21.06 13.69 -12.77
CA LYS A 22 21.78 14.27 -13.90
C LYS A 22 20.99 14.30 -15.21
N ALA A 23 20.06 13.35 -15.41
CA ALA A 23 19.14 13.38 -16.53
C ALA A 23 18.12 14.53 -16.44
N PHE A 24 17.83 15.03 -15.23
CA PHE A 24 16.98 16.19 -15.00
C PHE A 24 17.75 17.52 -14.99
N GLU A 25 19.06 17.52 -14.67
CA GLU A 25 19.91 18.72 -14.69
C GLU A 25 20.15 19.30 -16.10
N GLY A 26 19.82 18.57 -17.15
CA GLY A 26 19.98 19.03 -18.53
C GLY A 26 18.96 20.07 -19.03
N ASN A 27 17.98 20.45 -18.21
CA ASN A 27 17.01 21.50 -18.54
C ASN A 27 17.22 22.70 -17.62
N GLU A 28 17.99 23.68 -18.11
CA GLU A 28 18.37 24.90 -17.38
C GLU A 28 17.24 25.86 -17.00
N ASP A 29 16.01 25.55 -17.35
CA ASP A 29 14.90 26.45 -17.09
C ASP A 29 13.92 25.82 -16.10
N THR A 30 14.03 26.13 -14.83
CA THR A 30 12.84 26.43 -14.00
C THR A 30 13.14 26.36 -12.50
N GLU A 31 12.51 27.24 -11.72
CA GLU A 31 12.33 27.15 -10.27
C GLU A 31 11.86 25.78 -9.79
N LEU A 32 11.19 25.01 -10.67
CA LEU A 32 10.76 23.63 -10.40
C LEU A 32 11.94 22.65 -10.31
N ASN A 33 12.98 22.85 -11.12
CA ASN A 33 14.21 22.01 -11.07
C ASN A 33 15.03 22.31 -9.82
N ALA A 34 15.11 23.56 -9.39
CA ALA A 34 15.73 23.94 -8.13
C ALA A 34 14.98 23.31 -6.94
N LEU A 35 13.65 23.29 -6.98
CA LEU A 35 12.80 22.69 -5.93
C LEU A 35 12.95 21.16 -5.87
N LEU A 36 13.18 20.50 -7.01
CA LEU A 36 13.40 19.06 -7.10
C LEU A 36 14.84 18.66 -6.73
N VAL A 37 15.81 19.53 -7.03
CA VAL A 37 17.24 19.28 -6.72
C VAL A 37 17.54 19.60 -5.24
N ASP A 38 16.98 20.66 -4.66
CA ASP A 38 17.14 20.99 -3.25
C ASP A 38 16.47 19.98 -2.29
N ARG A 39 15.64 19.08 -2.81
CA ARG A 39 14.98 18.02 -2.05
C ARG A 39 15.51 16.62 -2.40
N HIS A 40 16.74 16.52 -2.84
CA HIS A 40 17.40 15.23 -3.00
C HIS A 40 17.68 14.63 -1.62
N ILE A 41 16.67 13.97 -1.05
CA ILE A 41 16.84 13.16 0.15
C ILE A 41 17.30 11.79 -0.33
N GLU A 42 18.41 11.31 0.20
CA GLU A 42 18.87 9.95 -0.08
C GLU A 42 17.84 8.95 0.47
N ALA A 43 17.59 7.85 -0.25
CA ALA A 43 16.65 6.81 0.19
C ALA A 43 16.99 6.30 1.60
N LYS A 44 18.28 6.29 1.96
CA LYS A 44 18.75 5.94 3.29
C LYS A 44 18.27 6.92 4.36
N GLU A 45 18.31 8.23 4.09
CA GLU A 45 17.84 9.27 5.02
C GLU A 45 16.34 9.15 5.23
N ILE A 46 15.56 8.94 4.15
CA ILE A 46 14.11 8.70 4.21
C ILE A 46 13.81 7.49 5.09
N ILE A 47 14.54 6.38 4.94
CA ILE A 47 14.33 5.17 5.72
C ILE A 47 14.68 5.41 7.20
N GLU A 48 15.77 6.13 7.47
CA GLU A 48 16.17 6.47 8.84
C GLU A 48 15.15 7.39 9.53
N GLU A 49 14.60 8.37 8.80
CA GLU A 49 13.60 9.31 9.32
C GLU A 49 12.24 8.65 9.54
N LEU A 50 11.80 7.80 8.62
CA LEU A 50 10.54 7.07 8.75
C LEU A 50 10.61 5.91 9.76
N GLY A 51 11.80 5.35 10.01
CA GLY A 51 12.00 4.26 10.97
C GLY A 51 11.07 3.05 10.72
N GLU A 52 10.23 2.73 11.70
CA GLU A 52 9.29 1.59 11.63
C GLU A 52 8.27 1.73 10.49
N ASP A 53 7.89 2.94 10.13
CA ASP A 53 6.93 3.19 9.06
C ASP A 53 7.49 2.85 7.69
N ALA A 54 8.81 3.04 7.48
CA ALA A 54 9.48 2.58 6.27
C ALA A 54 9.44 1.05 6.16
N GLN A 55 9.79 0.35 7.24
CA GLN A 55 9.76 -1.12 7.27
C GLN A 55 8.34 -1.66 7.02
N PHE A 56 7.34 -1.06 7.66
CA PHE A 56 5.94 -1.42 7.45
C PHE A 56 5.50 -1.24 5.99
N ALA A 57 5.85 -0.11 5.37
CA ALA A 57 5.54 0.14 3.96
C ALA A 57 6.23 -0.86 3.02
N ILE A 58 7.49 -1.21 3.30
CA ILE A 58 8.25 -2.20 2.55
C ILE A 58 7.59 -3.58 2.66
N ASP A 59 7.24 -4.02 3.87
CA ASP A 59 6.62 -5.33 4.09
C ASP A 59 5.22 -5.41 3.45
N TYR A 60 4.46 -4.33 3.50
CA TYR A 60 3.19 -4.19 2.79
C TYR A 60 3.36 -4.37 1.28
N LEU A 61 4.30 -3.66 0.68
CA LEU A 61 4.57 -3.75 -0.76
C LEU A 61 5.15 -5.09 -1.18
N LYS A 62 5.98 -5.73 -0.34
CA LYS A 62 6.47 -7.10 -0.58
C LYS A 62 5.34 -8.10 -0.69
N ARG A 63 4.37 -8.06 0.22
CA ARG A 63 3.20 -8.95 0.17
C ARG A 63 2.36 -8.73 -1.07
N ILE A 64 2.07 -7.48 -1.43
CA ILE A 64 1.35 -7.16 -2.66
C ILE A 64 2.13 -7.65 -3.89
N ASN A 65 3.44 -7.40 -3.93
CA ASN A 65 4.25 -7.78 -5.08
C ASN A 65 4.40 -9.30 -5.21
N ALA A 66 4.45 -10.03 -4.10
CA ALA A 66 4.42 -11.50 -4.11
C ALA A 66 3.12 -12.03 -4.73
N LEU A 67 1.96 -11.45 -4.39
CA LEU A 67 0.68 -11.79 -5.02
C LEU A 67 0.69 -11.51 -6.53
N LEU A 68 1.30 -10.40 -6.95
CA LEU A 68 1.30 -9.96 -8.34
C LEU A 68 2.41 -10.58 -9.18
N GLU A 69 3.26 -11.44 -8.59
CA GLU A 69 4.33 -12.15 -9.30
C GLU A 69 3.79 -12.93 -10.50
N GLY A 70 4.49 -12.88 -11.63
CA GLY A 70 4.06 -13.55 -12.87
C GLY A 70 2.84 -12.93 -13.55
N THR A 71 2.28 -11.85 -13.02
CA THR A 71 1.17 -11.10 -13.65
C THR A 71 1.68 -9.83 -14.35
N PRO A 72 0.91 -9.26 -15.28
CA PRO A 72 1.24 -7.97 -15.89
C PRO A 72 1.17 -6.79 -14.91
N PHE A 73 0.68 -7.01 -13.69
CA PHE A 73 0.49 -5.99 -12.65
C PHE A 73 1.67 -5.90 -11.67
N LYS A 74 2.68 -6.77 -11.81
CA LYS A 74 3.86 -6.80 -10.94
C LYS A 74 4.45 -5.40 -10.76
N LEU A 75 4.76 -5.06 -9.50
CA LEU A 75 5.39 -3.79 -9.16
C LEU A 75 6.91 -3.88 -9.40
N GLY A 76 7.48 -2.82 -9.93
CA GLY A 76 8.94 -2.65 -10.04
C GLY A 76 9.51 -1.91 -8.83
N TYR A 77 10.84 -1.82 -8.74
CA TYR A 77 11.58 -1.09 -7.70
C TYR A 77 11.10 0.35 -7.50
N ARG A 78 10.76 1.01 -8.60
CA ARG A 78 10.26 2.38 -8.58
C ARG A 78 9.04 2.55 -7.68
N ALA A 79 8.15 1.56 -7.61
CA ALA A 79 6.96 1.64 -6.79
C ALA A 79 7.29 1.70 -5.28
N ALA A 80 8.30 0.95 -4.82
CA ALA A 80 8.75 0.99 -3.44
C ALA A 80 9.37 2.35 -3.10
N ASN A 81 10.22 2.88 -3.98
CA ASN A 81 10.82 4.19 -3.80
C ASN A 81 9.74 5.31 -3.77
N GLU A 82 8.80 5.28 -4.71
CA GLU A 82 7.68 6.23 -4.74
C GLU A 82 6.80 6.14 -3.48
N ALA A 83 6.61 4.95 -2.90
CA ALA A 83 5.84 4.79 -1.67
C ALA A 83 6.55 5.41 -0.46
N LEU A 84 7.86 5.21 -0.33
CA LEU A 84 8.64 5.79 0.75
C LEU A 84 8.70 7.32 0.65
N ILE A 85 8.93 7.86 -0.55
CA ILE A 85 8.90 9.31 -0.80
C ILE A 85 7.51 9.87 -0.48
N TYR A 86 6.44 9.18 -0.89
CA TYR A 86 5.08 9.62 -0.62
C TYR A 86 4.78 9.63 0.89
N LEU A 87 5.19 8.58 1.60
CA LEU A 87 5.01 8.47 3.04
C LEU A 87 5.79 9.57 3.79
N HIS A 88 7.06 9.77 3.41
CA HIS A 88 7.90 10.83 3.97
C HIS A 88 7.29 12.23 3.73
N ALA A 89 6.90 12.54 2.50
CA ALA A 89 6.24 13.79 2.19
C ALA A 89 4.93 13.97 2.97
N SER A 90 4.15 12.90 3.15
CA SER A 90 2.94 12.94 3.98
C SER A 90 3.25 13.35 5.42
N HIS A 91 4.32 12.82 6.01
CA HIS A 91 4.77 13.19 7.36
C HIS A 91 5.21 14.65 7.42
N GLU A 92 5.98 15.15 6.44
CA GLU A 92 6.39 16.56 6.37
C GLU A 92 5.19 17.53 6.33
N PHE A 93 4.09 17.12 5.67
CA PHE A 93 2.85 17.89 5.62
C PHE A 93 1.90 17.63 6.81
N GLY A 94 2.38 16.96 7.87
CA GLY A 94 1.62 16.74 9.09
C GLY A 94 0.65 15.56 9.05
N GLN A 95 0.63 14.78 7.97
CA GLN A 95 -0.12 13.54 7.86
C GLN A 95 0.74 12.38 8.37
N THR A 96 0.76 12.14 9.66
CA THR A 96 1.56 11.07 10.27
C THR A 96 0.89 9.69 10.28
N ASP A 97 -0.36 9.60 9.81
CA ASP A 97 -1.09 8.33 9.69
C ASP A 97 -0.57 7.54 8.48
N ARG A 98 0.37 6.60 8.73
CA ARG A 98 0.92 5.70 7.71
C ARG A 98 -0.14 4.87 7.01
N ILE A 99 -1.23 4.50 7.70
CA ILE A 99 -2.33 3.71 7.14
C ILE A 99 -3.05 4.51 6.07
N ALA A 100 -3.43 5.76 6.37
CA ALA A 100 -4.07 6.65 5.41
C ALA A 100 -3.16 6.96 4.21
N ALA A 101 -1.85 7.15 4.45
CA ALA A 101 -0.90 7.38 3.37
C ALA A 101 -0.76 6.15 2.45
N LEU A 102 -0.62 4.93 3.01
CA LEU A 102 -0.52 3.71 2.21
C LEU A 102 -1.84 3.33 1.52
N ASP A 103 -3.00 3.63 2.12
CA ASP A 103 -4.31 3.48 1.48
C ASP A 103 -4.42 4.35 0.23
N ASN A 104 -4.05 5.63 0.34
CA ASN A 104 -4.01 6.56 -0.80
C ASN A 104 -2.98 6.12 -1.87
N PHE A 105 -1.79 5.67 -1.46
CA PHE A 105 -0.78 5.15 -2.37
C PHE A 105 -1.32 3.92 -3.13
N THR A 106 -2.01 3.02 -2.44
CA THR A 106 -2.64 1.84 -3.02
C THR A 106 -3.64 2.21 -4.11
N LEU A 107 -4.50 3.19 -3.85
CA LEU A 107 -5.42 3.73 -4.87
C LEU A 107 -4.68 4.25 -6.09
N MET A 108 -3.72 5.15 -5.87
CA MET A 108 -3.08 5.89 -6.96
C MET A 108 -2.13 5.02 -7.81
N LYS A 109 -1.41 4.09 -7.19
CA LYS A 109 -0.28 3.41 -7.83
C LYS A 109 -0.47 1.91 -8.04
N ILE A 110 -1.31 1.26 -7.25
CA ILE A 110 -1.52 -0.18 -7.31
C ILE A 110 -2.80 -0.49 -8.06
N LEU A 111 -3.95 -0.03 -7.54
CA LEU A 111 -5.24 -0.35 -8.14
C LEU A 111 -5.43 0.27 -9.52
N SER A 112 -4.84 1.43 -9.78
CA SER A 112 -4.90 2.10 -11.09
C SER A 112 -4.26 1.30 -12.24
N ARG A 113 -3.47 0.27 -11.92
CA ARG A 113 -2.83 -0.63 -12.90
C ARG A 113 -3.64 -1.89 -13.17
N ILE A 114 -4.62 -2.18 -12.31
CA ILE A 114 -5.36 -3.44 -12.38
C ILE A 114 -6.55 -3.25 -13.29
N GLU A 115 -6.48 -3.92 -14.43
CA GLU A 115 -7.55 -3.94 -15.43
C GLU A 115 -7.56 -5.27 -16.19
N GLY A 116 -8.71 -5.71 -16.59
CA GLY A 116 -8.87 -6.90 -17.41
C GLY A 116 -10.17 -7.65 -17.17
N ASP A 117 -10.26 -8.78 -17.84
CA ASP A 117 -11.35 -9.73 -17.71
C ASP A 117 -11.09 -10.75 -16.57
N GLU A 118 -12.07 -11.60 -16.34
CA GLU A 118 -11.98 -12.67 -15.35
C GLU A 118 -10.77 -13.59 -15.60
N THR A 119 -10.37 -13.81 -16.86
CA THR A 119 -9.26 -14.68 -17.20
C THR A 119 -7.92 -14.08 -16.78
N LYS A 120 -7.75 -12.78 -17.00
CA LYS A 120 -6.53 -12.03 -16.65
C LYS A 120 -6.35 -11.88 -15.13
N LEU A 121 -7.47 -11.84 -14.39
CA LEU A 121 -7.48 -11.69 -12.93
C LEU A 121 -7.54 -13.01 -12.18
N LYS A 122 -7.75 -14.12 -12.89
CA LYS A 122 -7.92 -15.44 -12.29
C LYS A 122 -6.67 -15.88 -11.54
N ILE A 123 -6.89 -16.49 -10.39
CA ILE A 123 -5.92 -17.28 -9.66
C ILE A 123 -6.28 -18.76 -9.87
N THR A 124 -5.32 -19.57 -10.25
CA THR A 124 -5.52 -20.98 -10.57
C THR A 124 -4.96 -21.89 -9.47
N ASP A 125 -5.21 -23.20 -9.58
CA ASP A 125 -4.61 -24.20 -8.69
C ASP A 125 -3.18 -24.61 -9.10
N SER A 126 -2.52 -23.81 -9.96
CA SER A 126 -1.13 -24.05 -10.36
C SER A 126 -0.18 -23.92 -9.17
N GLU A 127 0.93 -24.65 -9.18
CA GLU A 127 1.93 -24.56 -8.13
C GLU A 127 2.50 -23.13 -8.02
N ALA A 128 2.67 -22.43 -9.14
CA ALA A 128 3.12 -21.03 -9.16
C ALA A 128 2.11 -20.10 -8.47
N ASP A 129 0.80 -20.30 -8.68
CA ASP A 129 -0.22 -19.49 -8.01
C ASP A 129 -0.30 -19.82 -6.51
N LYS A 130 -0.17 -21.09 -6.13
CA LYS A 130 -0.13 -21.48 -4.72
C LYS A 130 1.07 -20.87 -3.99
N GLU A 131 2.24 -20.89 -4.62
CA GLU A 131 3.45 -20.30 -4.07
C GLU A 131 3.31 -18.78 -3.88
N ARG A 132 2.84 -18.05 -4.89
CA ARG A 132 2.64 -16.61 -4.77
C ARG A 132 1.60 -16.22 -3.72
N ILE A 133 0.51 -16.99 -3.57
CA ILE A 133 -0.50 -16.80 -2.54
C ILE A 133 0.10 -17.01 -1.14
N ALA A 134 0.88 -18.09 -0.97
CA ALA A 134 1.55 -18.39 0.28
C ALA A 134 2.57 -17.31 0.65
N ASN A 135 3.40 -16.87 -0.31
CA ASN A 135 4.39 -15.81 -0.11
C ASN A 135 3.74 -14.46 0.19
N ALA A 136 2.55 -14.20 -0.37
CA ALA A 136 1.76 -13.01 -0.08
C ALA A 136 1.03 -13.08 1.27
N GLY A 137 0.95 -14.25 1.91
CA GLY A 137 0.23 -14.46 3.17
C GLY A 137 -1.28 -14.26 3.04
N VAL A 138 -1.87 -14.60 1.89
CA VAL A 138 -3.31 -14.46 1.65
C VAL A 138 -4.08 -15.56 2.37
N ASN A 139 -5.09 -15.17 3.14
CA ASN A 139 -6.10 -16.08 3.67
C ASN A 139 -7.18 -16.31 2.62
N ILE A 140 -7.15 -17.48 1.96
CA ILE A 140 -8.05 -17.82 0.85
C ILE A 140 -9.52 -17.85 1.30
N ASP A 141 -9.80 -18.38 2.49
CA ASP A 141 -11.19 -18.51 2.98
C ASP A 141 -11.79 -17.13 3.29
N GLU A 142 -11.00 -16.21 3.80
CA GLU A 142 -11.42 -14.83 3.99
C GLU A 142 -11.60 -14.10 2.67
N ALA A 143 -10.65 -14.25 1.73
CA ALA A 143 -10.74 -13.63 0.42
C ALA A 143 -12.00 -14.07 -0.35
N LYS A 144 -12.36 -15.35 -0.28
CA LYS A 144 -13.57 -15.91 -0.90
C LYS A 144 -14.90 -15.37 -0.35
N ARG A 145 -14.88 -14.73 0.82
CA ARG A 145 -16.11 -14.09 1.36
C ARG A 145 -16.60 -12.93 0.50
N TYR A 146 -15.74 -12.35 -0.31
CA TYR A 146 -16.03 -11.17 -1.13
C TYR A 146 -16.30 -11.49 -2.60
N GLY A 147 -16.28 -12.77 -2.98
CA GLY A 147 -16.57 -13.25 -4.33
C GLY A 147 -15.64 -14.38 -4.76
N ASP A 148 -15.65 -14.66 -6.06
CA ASP A 148 -14.75 -15.65 -6.64
C ASP A 148 -13.28 -15.28 -6.37
N PHE A 149 -12.49 -16.30 -6.04
CA PHE A 149 -11.09 -16.09 -5.68
C PHE A 149 -10.28 -15.64 -6.89
N ASN A 150 -9.83 -14.40 -6.86
CA ASN A 150 -9.07 -13.73 -7.92
C ASN A 150 -8.08 -12.71 -7.32
N ILE A 151 -7.32 -12.03 -8.16
CA ILE A 151 -6.34 -11.02 -7.73
C ILE A 151 -6.97 -9.92 -6.87
N LEU A 152 -8.18 -9.44 -7.19
CA LEU A 152 -8.82 -8.36 -6.43
C LEU A 152 -9.24 -8.82 -5.03
N THR A 153 -9.85 -10.00 -4.90
CA THR A 153 -10.23 -10.54 -3.58
C THR A 153 -9.02 -10.87 -2.72
N ALA A 154 -7.92 -11.33 -3.33
CA ALA A 154 -6.66 -11.56 -2.65
C ALA A 154 -5.99 -10.25 -2.19
N LEU A 155 -5.97 -9.21 -3.04
CA LEU A 155 -5.50 -7.87 -2.66
C LEU A 155 -6.32 -7.28 -1.51
N ARG A 156 -7.66 -7.39 -1.60
CA ARG A 156 -8.55 -6.97 -0.53
C ARG A 156 -8.17 -7.59 0.81
N ASN A 157 -7.88 -8.90 0.81
CA ASN A 157 -7.47 -9.61 2.02
C ASN A 157 -6.14 -9.07 2.58
N ILE A 158 -5.10 -8.87 1.74
CA ILE A 158 -3.82 -8.30 2.18
C ILE A 158 -4.01 -6.90 2.77
N ILE A 159 -4.76 -6.04 2.09
CA ILE A 159 -5.02 -4.67 2.54
C ILE A 159 -5.75 -4.67 3.88
N THR A 160 -6.78 -5.52 4.03
CA THR A 160 -7.52 -5.64 5.30
C THR A 160 -6.61 -6.11 6.44
N GLN A 161 -5.76 -7.11 6.20
CA GLN A 161 -4.81 -7.62 7.22
C GLN A 161 -3.78 -6.57 7.62
N MET A 162 -3.20 -5.87 6.65
CA MET A 162 -2.08 -4.95 6.91
C MET A 162 -2.54 -3.56 7.36
N LEU A 163 -3.56 -3.01 6.71
CA LEU A 163 -4.01 -1.65 6.98
C LEU A 163 -5.26 -1.60 7.87
N GLY A 164 -6.08 -2.65 7.87
CA GLY A 164 -7.31 -2.71 8.67
C GLY A 164 -7.08 -3.04 10.14
N GLU A 165 -6.12 -3.93 10.45
CA GLU A 165 -5.82 -4.36 11.83
C GLU A 165 -4.89 -3.40 12.56
N SER A 166 -3.95 -2.75 11.86
CA SER A 166 -3.00 -1.81 12.47
C SER A 166 -3.66 -0.51 12.98
N GLY A 167 -4.85 -0.17 12.51
CA GLY A 167 -5.62 0.96 13.05
C GLY A 167 -6.17 0.72 14.46
N ASN A 168 -6.10 -0.51 14.99
CA ASN A 168 -6.57 -0.86 16.32
C ASN A 168 -5.47 -0.91 17.39
N THR A 169 -4.18 -0.96 17.03
CA THR A 169 -3.09 -1.14 17.99
C THR A 169 -2.64 0.16 18.67
N ASP A 170 -2.88 1.31 18.07
CA ASP A 170 -2.47 2.59 18.64
C ASP A 170 -3.50 3.19 19.65
N LEU A 171 -4.68 2.56 19.82
CA LEU A 171 -5.74 3.03 20.72
C LEU A 171 -5.86 2.25 22.04
N GLU A 172 -5.17 1.11 22.20
CA GLU A 172 -5.24 0.33 23.43
C GLU A 172 -4.24 0.73 24.53
N SER A 173 -3.31 1.66 24.27
CA SER A 173 -2.28 2.04 25.25
C SER A 173 -2.65 3.19 26.19
N ASN A 174 -3.86 3.76 26.12
CA ASN A 174 -4.30 4.86 27.01
C ASN A 174 -5.64 4.59 27.72
N VAL A 175 -5.87 3.38 28.21
CA VAL A 175 -6.88 3.15 29.24
C VAL A 175 -6.20 3.23 30.60
N THR A 176 -6.05 4.43 31.14
CA THR A 176 -5.87 4.63 32.56
C THR A 176 -7.19 4.27 33.25
N GLU A 177 -7.12 3.25 34.13
CA GLU A 177 -8.16 2.98 35.12
C GLU A 177 -8.40 4.25 35.95
N GLU A 178 -9.46 4.96 35.70
CA GLU A 178 -10.02 5.91 36.65
C GLU A 178 -11.34 5.36 37.21
N THR A 179 -11.29 5.18 38.51
CA THR A 179 -12.28 4.73 39.48
C THR A 179 -13.68 5.30 39.22
N ALA A 180 -14.65 4.40 39.34
CA ALA A 180 -16.08 4.69 39.39
C ALA A 180 -16.44 5.72 40.47
N THR A 181 -17.14 6.78 40.08
CA THR A 181 -18.03 7.53 40.93
C THR A 181 -19.40 7.62 40.30
N GLU A 182 -20.39 7.22 41.09
CA GLU A 182 -21.81 7.23 40.78
C GLU A 182 -22.30 8.65 40.46
N SER A 183 -22.75 8.89 39.25
CA SER A 183 -23.90 9.77 38.96
C SER A 183 -24.35 9.48 37.52
N GLY A 184 -25.62 9.07 37.38
CA GLY A 184 -26.17 8.60 36.12
C GLY A 184 -26.31 9.72 35.09
N GLU A 185 -25.45 9.68 34.10
CA GLU A 185 -25.67 10.17 32.77
C GLU A 185 -25.21 9.10 31.81
N GLU A 186 -26.16 8.63 31.01
CA GLU A 186 -25.97 7.63 29.98
C GLU A 186 -25.02 8.20 28.92
N LEU A 187 -23.72 7.91 29.06
CA LEU A 187 -22.73 8.24 28.03
C LEU A 187 -23.04 7.37 26.81
N ILE A 188 -23.71 7.97 25.84
CA ILE A 188 -23.83 7.44 24.50
C ILE A 188 -22.41 7.34 23.95
N PHE A 189 -21.84 6.13 24.02
CA PHE A 189 -20.66 5.79 23.24
C PHE A 189 -21.06 5.89 21.77
N THR A 190 -20.73 6.99 21.13
CA THR A 190 -20.70 7.05 19.68
C THR A 190 -19.70 5.99 19.24
N GLU A 191 -20.19 4.91 18.59
CA GLU A 191 -19.34 4.02 17.81
C GLU A 191 -18.51 4.94 16.90
N GLN A 192 -17.20 5.03 17.17
CA GLN A 192 -16.29 5.67 16.23
C GLN A 192 -16.44 4.88 14.93
N GLU A 193 -17.03 5.50 13.93
CA GLU A 193 -17.13 4.93 12.59
C GLU A 193 -15.72 4.49 12.18
N LYS A 194 -15.49 3.17 12.15
CA LYS A 194 -14.25 2.60 11.62
C LYS A 194 -14.07 3.21 10.23
N LYS A 195 -13.10 4.09 10.08
CA LYS A 195 -12.86 4.80 8.82
C LYS A 195 -12.51 3.75 7.77
N GLU A 196 -13.48 3.39 6.96
CA GLU A 196 -13.32 2.36 5.94
C GLU A 196 -12.30 2.82 4.91
N LEU A 197 -11.29 1.98 4.65
CA LEU A 197 -10.21 2.27 3.70
C LEU A 197 -10.78 2.53 2.30
N GLN A 198 -10.30 3.57 1.65
CA GLN A 198 -10.76 3.95 0.31
C GLN A 198 -10.37 2.92 -0.75
N SER A 199 -9.20 2.28 -0.59
CA SER A 199 -8.77 1.18 -1.45
C SER A 199 -9.72 -0.02 -1.38
N ILE A 200 -10.24 -0.34 -0.19
CA ILE A 200 -11.24 -1.41 -0.01
C ILE A 200 -12.53 -1.06 -0.75
N LYS A 201 -13.06 0.16 -0.57
CA LYS A 201 -14.26 0.62 -1.30
C LYS A 201 -14.07 0.53 -2.81
N LYS A 202 -12.90 0.93 -3.29
CA LYS A 202 -12.60 0.84 -4.72
C LYS A 202 -12.54 -0.60 -5.21
N ILE A 203 -11.91 -1.51 -4.46
CA ILE A 203 -11.88 -2.94 -4.82
C ILE A 203 -13.29 -3.51 -4.85
N ASP A 204 -14.15 -3.20 -3.88
CA ASP A 204 -15.53 -3.69 -3.85
C ASP A 204 -16.33 -3.18 -5.05
N SER A 205 -16.11 -1.92 -5.48
CA SER A 205 -16.65 -1.38 -6.73
C SER A 205 -16.11 -2.13 -7.96
N MET A 206 -14.80 -2.40 -8.02
CA MET A 206 -14.15 -3.14 -9.10
C MET A 206 -14.64 -4.59 -9.19
N LEU A 207 -14.85 -5.27 -8.06
CA LEU A 207 -15.44 -6.62 -8.00
C LEU A 207 -16.89 -6.63 -8.52
N SER A 208 -17.67 -5.61 -8.14
CA SER A 208 -19.04 -5.46 -8.62
C SER A 208 -19.09 -5.21 -10.14
N GLN A 209 -18.15 -4.43 -10.68
CA GLN A 209 -18.01 -4.20 -12.10
C GLN A 209 -17.60 -5.47 -12.83
N LEU A 210 -16.58 -6.22 -12.33
CA LEU A 210 -16.13 -7.47 -12.91
C LEU A 210 -17.28 -8.49 -13.02
N LYS A 211 -18.09 -8.59 -11.97
CA LYS A 211 -19.25 -9.49 -11.94
C LYS A 211 -20.34 -9.09 -12.93
N ARG A 212 -20.56 -7.79 -13.16
CA ARG A 212 -21.62 -7.29 -14.05
C ARG A 212 -21.18 -7.30 -15.52
N ASP A 213 -19.96 -6.83 -15.78
CA ASP A 213 -19.49 -6.48 -17.11
C ASP A 213 -18.46 -7.49 -17.65
N HIS A 214 -18.05 -8.49 -16.82
CA HIS A 214 -16.98 -9.46 -17.10
C HIS A 214 -15.61 -8.81 -17.43
N PHE A 215 -15.50 -7.52 -17.13
CA PHE A 215 -14.30 -6.71 -17.30
C PHE A 215 -14.25 -5.63 -16.24
N VAL A 216 -13.05 -5.31 -15.78
CA VAL A 216 -12.84 -4.25 -14.80
C VAL A 216 -11.71 -3.31 -15.22
N SER A 217 -11.90 -2.04 -14.92
CA SER A 217 -10.87 -1.01 -14.99
C SER A 217 -11.03 -0.06 -13.79
N PHE A 218 -9.91 0.45 -13.29
CA PHE A 218 -9.94 1.44 -12.21
C PHE A 218 -10.70 2.71 -12.60
N TRP A 219 -10.64 3.08 -13.88
CA TRP A 219 -11.12 4.37 -14.39
C TRP A 219 -12.59 4.39 -14.81
N ASN A 220 -13.31 3.29 -14.67
CA ASN A 220 -14.73 3.17 -15.00
C ASN A 220 -15.60 3.29 -13.74
#